data_400f15453b21519f4cdf57fee17987ef
#
_entry.id   400f15453b21519f4cdf57fee17987ef
#
_cell.length_a   1.000
_cell.length_b   1.000
_cell.length_c   1.000
_cell.angle_alpha   90.00
_cell.angle_beta   90.00
_cell.angle_gamma   90.00
#
_symmetry.space_group_name_H-M   'P 1'
#
loop_
_entity.id
_entity.type
_entity.pdbx_description
1 polymer ?
#
loop_
_entity_poly.entity_id
_entity_poly.type
_entity_poly.pdbx_seq_one_letter_code
_entity_poly.pdbx_strand_id
1 'polypeptide(L)'
;MIFGNVELHNVAELIPTEHGYRMSRVPQAVRAAMEDRSERAFHNCGVEVRFRIRSGEADVVLYSEPAAEHIPAAIYYGAFQGGWEYSVKRITPGECRIHIRPTPNLAALQRITREENLPFNPELVRLMLPCNIAEFVRVEGDVEPPHPGDAPALTYLSYGSSITHGSLALGAPHVYGSMIARSLNADHINLGFAGSACMEEEMAAYICARKDWSFASVEMGINMLGADPEVFRRRVRAFVDRLAEDGRPVFATNMFVTNYNEPERDERFRRIVREETAGKLIFTDGLELMGNHAFISEDLVHPSVEGHVQIAQRWSGIMKGYLEKAGNVFIPSPAAK
;
A
#
# COMPACT_ATOMS: atom_id res chain seq x y z
N MET A 1 -1.64 3.58 13.85
CA MET A 1 -1.49 3.93 15.30
C MET A 1 -2.43 5.08 15.66
N ILE A 2 -3.02 5.06 16.86
CA ILE A 2 -3.80 6.21 17.35
C ILE A 2 -2.82 7.28 17.82
N PHE A 3 -3.03 8.52 17.39
CA PHE A 3 -2.25 9.68 17.77
C PHE A 3 -3.18 10.88 17.98
N GLY A 4 -3.32 11.30 19.24
CA GLY A 4 -4.31 12.32 19.61
C GLY A 4 -5.73 11.89 19.29
N ASN A 5 -6.41 12.67 18.45
CA ASN A 5 -7.81 12.49 18.06
C ASN A 5 -8.00 11.75 16.71
N VAL A 6 -6.95 11.14 16.15
CA VAL A 6 -6.98 10.45 14.85
C VAL A 6 -6.24 9.12 14.88
N GLU A 7 -6.46 8.30 13.87
CA GLU A 7 -5.57 7.20 13.50
C GLU A 7 -4.64 7.63 12.36
N LEU A 8 -3.35 7.41 12.53
CA LEU A 8 -2.37 7.44 11.45
C LEU A 8 -2.17 5.98 11.00
N HIS A 9 -2.88 5.59 9.94
CA HIS A 9 -2.83 4.23 9.40
C HIS A 9 -1.53 4.01 8.62
N ASN A 10 -1.00 2.80 8.67
CA ASN A 10 0.27 2.41 8.06
C ASN A 10 1.49 3.22 8.54
N VAL A 11 1.45 3.70 9.78
CA VAL A 11 2.55 4.40 10.45
C VAL A 11 3.02 3.55 11.63
N ALA A 12 4.33 3.24 11.65
CA ALA A 12 4.98 2.47 12.72
C ALA A 12 5.61 3.38 13.78
N GLU A 13 6.17 4.52 13.35
CA GLU A 13 6.80 5.49 14.24
C GLU A 13 6.57 6.92 13.77
N LEU A 14 6.51 7.84 14.74
CA LEU A 14 6.48 9.28 14.53
C LEU A 14 7.81 9.89 14.99
N ILE A 15 8.48 10.62 14.12
CA ILE A 15 9.72 11.30 14.41
C ILE A 15 9.43 12.80 14.51
N PRO A 16 9.60 13.43 15.68
CA PRO A 16 9.40 14.87 15.83
C PRO A 16 10.32 15.67 14.92
N THR A 17 9.78 16.76 14.36
CA THR A 17 10.49 17.72 13.52
C THR A 17 10.22 19.14 14.02
N GLU A 18 10.76 20.15 13.34
CA GLU A 18 10.44 21.55 13.60
C GLU A 18 8.97 21.88 13.31
N HIS A 19 8.34 21.19 12.34
CA HIS A 19 7.02 21.51 11.85
C HIS A 19 5.93 20.57 12.39
N GLY A 20 6.29 19.33 12.74
CA GLY A 20 5.33 18.32 13.17
C GLY A 20 5.98 16.96 13.37
N TYR A 21 5.50 15.96 12.63
CA TYR A 21 5.99 14.59 12.75
C TYR A 21 6.18 13.96 11.37
N ARG A 22 7.39 13.49 11.10
CA ARG A 22 7.63 12.57 9.97
C ARG A 22 7.03 11.19 10.31
N MET A 23 6.26 10.66 9.38
CA MET A 23 5.57 9.39 9.54
C MET A 23 6.41 8.27 8.93
N SER A 24 6.96 7.38 9.75
CA SER A 24 7.69 6.22 9.27
C SER A 24 6.78 4.99 9.17
N ARG A 25 6.78 4.32 8.02
CA ARG A 25 6.00 3.09 7.79
C ARG A 25 6.63 1.85 8.43
N VAL A 26 7.87 1.94 8.86
CA VAL A 26 8.60 0.87 9.55
C VAL A 26 9.38 1.41 10.74
N PRO A 27 9.71 0.58 11.77
CA PRO A 27 10.46 1.01 12.92
C PRO A 27 11.94 1.28 12.59
N GLN A 28 12.62 1.99 13.50
CA GLN A 28 14.02 2.39 13.33
C GLN A 28 14.96 1.21 13.01
N ALA A 29 14.76 0.04 13.62
CA ALA A 29 15.59 -1.13 13.35
C ALA A 29 15.53 -1.57 11.88
N VAL A 30 14.33 -1.53 11.26
CA VAL A 30 14.17 -1.83 9.85
C VAL A 30 14.76 -0.74 8.97
N ARG A 31 14.56 0.55 9.33
CA ARG A 31 15.19 1.66 8.60
C ARG A 31 16.71 1.56 8.58
N ALA A 32 17.32 1.18 9.72
CA ALA A 32 18.77 1.01 9.79
C ALA A 32 19.30 -0.08 8.84
N ALA A 33 18.53 -1.15 8.62
CA ALA A 33 18.88 -2.21 7.68
C ALA A 33 18.75 -1.80 6.20
N MET A 34 17.96 -0.75 5.90
CA MET A 34 17.82 -0.19 4.55
C MET A 34 19.02 0.71 4.14
N GLU A 35 19.98 0.90 5.04
CA GLU A 35 21.21 1.69 4.83
C GLU A 35 20.92 3.13 4.36
N ASP A 36 21.61 3.59 3.32
CA ASP A 36 21.47 4.93 2.73
C ASP A 36 20.12 5.21 2.06
N ARG A 37 19.29 4.19 1.90
CA ARG A 37 17.92 4.28 1.32
C ARG A 37 16.80 4.35 2.36
N SER A 38 17.13 4.48 3.62
CA SER A 38 16.19 4.52 4.76
C SER A 38 15.14 5.65 4.65
N GLU A 39 15.44 6.71 3.90
CA GLU A 39 14.53 7.83 3.62
C GLU A 39 13.20 7.37 2.98
N ARG A 40 13.22 6.28 2.21
CA ARG A 40 12.03 5.70 1.60
C ARG A 40 10.98 5.23 2.61
N ALA A 41 11.36 4.97 3.85
CA ALA A 41 10.45 4.62 4.93
C ALA A 41 9.51 5.78 5.32
N PHE A 42 9.89 7.03 5.04
CA PHE A 42 9.12 8.24 5.33
C PHE A 42 8.20 8.68 4.18
N HIS A 43 8.27 8.04 3.02
CA HIS A 43 7.30 8.27 1.96
C HIS A 43 5.92 7.78 2.41
N ASN A 44 4.90 8.60 2.21
CA ASN A 44 3.56 8.35 2.75
C ASN A 44 2.73 7.33 1.95
N CYS A 45 3.34 6.42 1.22
CA CYS A 45 2.66 5.42 0.41
C CYS A 45 1.75 4.54 1.26
N GLY A 46 0.45 4.59 1.00
CA GLY A 46 -0.55 3.87 1.78
C GLY A 46 -0.77 4.41 3.20
N VAL A 47 -0.17 5.56 3.57
CA VAL A 47 -0.48 6.25 4.81
C VAL A 47 -1.82 6.96 4.66
N GLU A 48 -2.68 6.80 5.66
CA GLU A 48 -3.95 7.51 5.74
C GLU A 48 -4.08 8.22 7.09
N VAL A 49 -4.65 9.43 7.06
CA VAL A 49 -5.18 10.09 8.27
C VAL A 49 -6.65 9.73 8.38
N ARG A 50 -7.02 9.00 9.43
CA ARG A 50 -8.37 8.45 9.62
C ARG A 50 -9.01 9.01 10.87
N PHE A 51 -10.27 9.46 10.76
CA PHE A 51 -11.03 9.99 11.87
C PHE A 51 -12.55 10.02 11.56
N ARG A 52 -13.34 10.22 12.59
CA ARG A 52 -14.77 10.52 12.49
C ARG A 52 -15.00 11.99 12.85
N ILE A 53 -15.87 12.67 12.13
CA ILE A 53 -16.30 14.04 12.48
C ILE A 53 -17.53 13.93 13.39
N ARG A 54 -17.40 14.37 14.64
CA ARG A 54 -18.50 14.38 15.62
C ARG A 54 -19.47 15.53 15.39
N SER A 55 -18.92 16.71 15.11
CA SER A 55 -19.71 17.91 14.79
C SER A 55 -18.91 18.89 13.94
N GLY A 56 -19.61 19.71 13.14
CA GLY A 56 -18.98 20.74 12.30
C GLY A 56 -18.14 20.16 11.16
N GLU A 57 -16.97 20.73 10.97
CA GLU A 57 -16.02 20.45 9.89
C GLU A 57 -14.62 20.20 10.49
N ALA A 58 -13.70 19.66 9.69
CA ALA A 58 -12.34 19.38 10.14
C ALA A 58 -11.30 19.89 9.15
N ASP A 59 -10.14 20.30 9.65
CA ASP A 59 -8.95 20.62 8.87
C ASP A 59 -7.83 19.65 9.22
N VAL A 60 -7.31 18.92 8.22
CA VAL A 60 -6.06 18.17 8.36
C VAL A 60 -4.91 19.09 7.97
N VAL A 61 -4.01 19.34 8.91
CA VAL A 61 -2.85 20.19 8.72
C VAL A 61 -1.62 19.32 8.52
N LEU A 62 -0.97 19.50 7.38
CA LEU A 62 0.27 18.81 6.99
C LEU A 62 1.35 19.86 6.70
N TYR A 63 2.61 19.43 6.74
CA TYR A 63 3.73 20.22 6.25
C TYR A 63 4.47 19.44 5.17
N SER A 64 4.86 20.10 4.08
CA SER A 64 5.58 19.47 2.98
C SER A 64 6.73 20.36 2.53
N GLU A 65 7.88 19.74 2.27
CA GLU A 65 9.04 20.45 1.75
C GLU A 65 8.80 21.03 0.35
N PRO A 66 9.46 22.12 -0.02
CA PRO A 66 9.26 22.81 -1.31
C PRO A 66 9.51 21.95 -2.56
N ALA A 67 10.39 20.93 -2.45
CA ALA A 67 10.75 20.04 -3.54
C ALA A 67 9.80 18.84 -3.70
N ALA A 68 8.76 18.72 -2.87
CA ALA A 68 7.81 17.61 -2.96
C ALA A 68 7.02 17.68 -4.27
N GLU A 69 6.91 16.55 -4.95
CA GLU A 69 6.06 16.45 -6.14
C GLU A 69 4.59 16.69 -5.76
N HIS A 70 3.88 17.40 -6.62
CA HIS A 70 2.48 17.79 -6.37
C HIS A 70 1.49 16.66 -6.68
N ILE A 71 1.70 15.49 -6.08
CA ILE A 71 0.75 14.38 -6.19
C ILE A 71 -0.42 14.63 -5.24
N PRO A 72 -1.66 14.45 -5.69
CA PRO A 72 -2.82 14.75 -4.85
C PRO A 72 -3.06 13.69 -3.77
N ALA A 73 -3.47 14.16 -2.59
CA ALA A 73 -4.13 13.33 -1.58
C ALA A 73 -5.58 13.06 -2.00
N ALA A 74 -6.14 11.93 -1.61
CA ALA A 74 -7.52 11.55 -1.92
C ALA A 74 -8.35 11.42 -0.64
N ILE A 75 -9.56 12.02 -0.64
CA ILE A 75 -10.50 11.95 0.48
C ILE A 75 -11.54 10.86 0.18
N TYR A 76 -11.78 10.01 1.16
CA TYR A 76 -12.81 8.98 1.14
C TYR A 76 -13.70 9.07 2.37
N TYR A 77 -14.99 8.77 2.19
CA TYR A 77 -15.97 8.51 3.24
C TYR A 77 -16.24 7.00 3.24
N GLY A 78 -15.58 6.28 4.15
CA GLY A 78 -15.55 4.82 4.10
C GLY A 78 -14.94 4.30 2.79
N ALA A 79 -15.73 3.56 2.02
CA ALA A 79 -15.34 3.03 0.71
C ALA A 79 -15.55 4.03 -0.45
N PHE A 80 -16.22 5.15 -0.22
CA PHE A 80 -16.64 6.08 -1.27
C PHE A 80 -15.67 7.25 -1.39
N GLN A 81 -15.19 7.49 -2.59
CA GLN A 81 -14.40 8.69 -2.88
C GLN A 81 -15.25 9.94 -2.66
N GLY A 82 -14.64 10.99 -2.13
CA GLY A 82 -15.27 12.30 -1.98
C GLY A 82 -15.77 12.85 -3.32
N GLY A 83 -16.84 13.66 -3.27
CA GLY A 83 -17.43 14.30 -4.46
C GLY A 83 -16.55 15.42 -5.04
N TRP A 84 -17.06 16.13 -6.02
CA TRP A 84 -16.37 17.15 -6.85
C TRP A 84 -15.40 18.09 -6.12
N GLU A 85 -15.79 18.63 -4.98
CA GLU A 85 -14.98 19.59 -4.23
C GLU A 85 -14.01 18.94 -3.25
N TYR A 86 -14.23 17.65 -2.93
CA TYR A 86 -13.57 16.96 -1.82
C TYR A 86 -12.88 15.65 -2.23
N SER A 87 -12.82 15.32 -3.53
CA SER A 87 -12.27 14.04 -3.96
C SER A 87 -10.75 13.98 -3.89
N VAL A 88 -10.10 15.06 -4.32
CA VAL A 88 -8.65 15.13 -4.51
C VAL A 88 -8.13 16.48 -4.04
N LYS A 89 -7.08 16.48 -3.23
CA LYS A 89 -6.47 17.70 -2.68
C LYS A 89 -4.98 17.71 -2.95
N ARG A 90 -4.49 18.81 -3.50
CA ARG A 90 -3.06 19.02 -3.66
C ARG A 90 -2.42 19.36 -2.33
N ILE A 91 -1.34 18.66 -1.97
CA ILE A 91 -0.46 19.04 -0.88
C ILE A 91 0.52 20.08 -1.44
N THR A 92 0.47 21.29 -0.89
CA THR A 92 1.34 22.39 -1.31
C THR A 92 2.56 22.49 -0.39
N PRO A 93 3.71 23.02 -0.88
CA PRO A 93 4.86 23.30 -0.01
C PRO A 93 4.53 24.19 1.17
N GLY A 94 5.18 23.96 2.30
CA GLY A 94 4.91 24.61 3.57
C GLY A 94 3.73 23.99 4.33
N GLU A 95 3.12 24.75 5.24
CA GLU A 95 1.89 24.32 5.93
C GLU A 95 0.73 24.27 4.94
N CYS A 96 0.13 23.09 4.83
CA CYS A 96 -1.00 22.84 3.94
C CYS A 96 -2.22 22.40 4.75
N ARG A 97 -3.35 23.08 4.56
CA ARG A 97 -4.64 22.76 5.19
C ARG A 97 -5.54 22.04 4.20
N ILE A 98 -6.00 20.86 4.58
CA ILE A 98 -6.98 20.09 3.82
C ILE A 98 -8.30 20.14 4.56
N HIS A 99 -9.21 20.97 4.06
CA HIS A 99 -10.54 21.16 4.64
C HIS A 99 -11.47 20.01 4.27
N ILE A 100 -12.17 19.42 5.26
CA ILE A 100 -13.04 18.26 5.11
C ILE A 100 -14.36 18.52 5.81
N ARG A 101 -15.46 18.33 5.08
CA ARG A 101 -16.83 18.44 5.58
C ARG A 101 -17.47 17.05 5.70
N PRO A 102 -18.43 16.86 6.61
CA PRO A 102 -19.28 15.69 6.57
C PRO A 102 -20.00 15.56 5.23
N THR A 103 -20.13 14.33 4.73
CA THR A 103 -20.90 14.11 3.50
C THR A 103 -22.40 14.32 3.75
N PRO A 104 -23.11 15.10 2.92
CA PRO A 104 -24.55 15.25 3.03
C PRO A 104 -25.32 13.95 2.69
N ASN A 105 -24.64 12.99 2.07
CA ASN A 105 -25.22 11.73 1.62
C ASN A 105 -25.02 10.58 2.61
N LEU A 106 -24.59 10.83 3.85
CA LEU A 106 -24.17 9.81 4.81
C LEU A 106 -25.19 8.67 4.95
N ALA A 107 -26.47 8.98 5.14
CA ALA A 107 -27.51 7.98 5.31
C ALA A 107 -27.66 7.05 4.07
N ALA A 108 -27.54 7.62 2.88
CA ALA A 108 -27.56 6.84 1.63
C ALA A 108 -26.32 5.94 1.48
N LEU A 109 -25.13 6.48 1.79
CA LEU A 109 -23.87 5.73 1.73
C LEU A 109 -23.86 4.57 2.75
N GLN A 110 -24.38 4.80 3.97
CA GLN A 110 -24.52 3.75 4.98
C GLN A 110 -25.47 2.64 4.54
N ARG A 111 -26.60 3.01 3.88
CA ARG A 111 -27.51 2.02 3.33
C ARG A 111 -26.82 1.18 2.25
N ILE A 112 -26.18 1.81 1.26
CA ILE A 112 -25.44 1.12 0.18
C ILE A 112 -24.34 0.23 0.78
N THR A 113 -23.59 0.71 1.76
CA THR A 113 -22.55 -0.08 2.43
C THR A 113 -23.11 -1.38 3.01
N ARG A 114 -24.28 -1.33 3.65
CA ARG A 114 -24.92 -2.53 4.20
C ARG A 114 -25.47 -3.45 3.10
N GLU A 115 -26.15 -2.88 2.10
CA GLU A 115 -26.78 -3.65 1.01
C GLU A 115 -25.76 -4.36 0.12
N GLU A 116 -24.62 -3.70 -0.16
CA GLU A 116 -23.55 -4.21 -1.04
C GLU A 116 -22.40 -4.83 -0.24
N ASN A 117 -22.49 -4.85 1.09
CA ASN A 117 -21.43 -5.31 2.00
C ASN A 117 -20.06 -4.71 1.68
N LEU A 118 -20.00 -3.38 1.54
CA LEU A 118 -18.77 -2.66 1.22
C LEU A 118 -17.86 -2.55 2.45
N PRO A 119 -16.51 -2.51 2.22
CA PRO A 119 -15.56 -2.26 3.31
C PRO A 119 -15.70 -0.82 3.81
N PHE A 120 -15.33 -0.61 5.05
CA PHE A 120 -15.33 0.68 5.74
C PHE A 120 -16.71 1.32 5.95
N ASN A 121 -16.90 1.81 7.16
CA ASN A 121 -18.07 2.61 7.52
C ASN A 121 -17.96 4.01 6.86
N PRO A 122 -19.01 4.51 6.18
CA PRO A 122 -18.99 5.85 5.58
C PRO A 122 -18.84 7.04 6.56
N GLU A 123 -19.00 6.84 7.86
CA GLU A 123 -18.67 7.85 8.87
C GLU A 123 -17.15 8.03 9.04
N LEU A 124 -16.36 7.03 8.64
CA LEU A 124 -14.92 7.11 8.66
C LEU A 124 -14.40 7.95 7.50
N VAL A 125 -13.86 9.12 7.83
CA VAL A 125 -13.07 9.92 6.88
C VAL A 125 -11.68 9.27 6.74
N ARG A 126 -11.24 9.09 5.50
CA ARG A 126 -9.93 8.55 5.16
C ARG A 126 -9.24 9.52 4.21
N LEU A 127 -8.25 10.24 4.69
CA LEU A 127 -7.36 11.04 3.85
C LEU A 127 -6.17 10.18 3.45
N MET A 128 -6.18 9.66 2.23
CA MET A 128 -5.09 8.87 1.65
C MET A 128 -4.00 9.81 1.16
N LEU A 129 -2.80 9.68 1.72
CA LEU A 129 -1.67 10.53 1.37
C LEU A 129 -0.94 10.01 0.11
N PRO A 130 -0.33 10.92 -0.67
CA PRO A 130 0.46 10.54 -1.84
C PRO A 130 1.80 9.89 -1.46
N CYS A 131 2.48 9.29 -2.45
CA CYS A 131 3.77 8.62 -2.26
C CYS A 131 4.98 9.57 -2.18
N ASN A 132 4.82 10.74 -1.57
CA ASN A 132 5.89 11.67 -1.24
C ASN A 132 5.97 11.87 0.28
N ILE A 133 6.86 12.75 0.76
CA ILE A 133 7.01 13.04 2.18
C ILE A 133 6.13 14.25 2.53
N ALA A 134 5.15 14.02 3.39
CA ALA A 134 4.45 15.06 4.11
C ALA A 134 4.48 14.74 5.61
N GLU A 135 4.75 15.73 6.43
CA GLU A 135 4.72 15.61 7.88
C GLU A 135 3.31 15.82 8.39
N PHE A 136 2.90 15.02 9.36
CA PHE A 136 1.65 15.24 10.07
C PHE A 136 1.84 16.33 11.13
N VAL A 137 0.98 17.35 11.09
CA VAL A 137 1.01 18.41 12.08
C VAL A 137 -0.09 18.19 13.11
N ARG A 138 -1.37 18.24 12.69
CA ARG A 138 -2.54 18.04 13.56
C ARG A 138 -3.83 17.91 12.76
N VAL A 139 -4.89 17.53 13.44
CA VAL A 139 -6.26 17.70 12.93
C VAL A 139 -7.01 18.67 13.85
N GLU A 140 -7.61 19.69 13.27
CA GLU A 140 -8.45 20.68 13.92
C GLU A 140 -9.92 20.36 13.67
N GLY A 141 -10.79 20.59 14.65
CA GLY A 141 -12.22 20.27 14.60
C GLY A 141 -12.64 19.30 15.70
N ASP A 142 -13.94 19.06 15.80
CA ASP A 142 -14.51 18.10 16.76
C ASP A 142 -14.49 16.69 16.13
N VAL A 143 -13.34 16.01 16.25
CA VAL A 143 -13.10 14.70 15.65
C VAL A 143 -12.67 13.69 16.70
N GLU A 144 -12.85 12.41 16.37
CA GLU A 144 -12.44 11.28 17.18
C GLU A 144 -11.80 10.17 16.31
N PRO A 145 -10.97 9.28 16.89
CA PRO A 145 -10.40 8.15 16.17
C PRO A 145 -11.48 7.20 15.63
N PRO A 146 -11.13 6.32 14.67
CA PRO A 146 -12.03 5.27 14.19
C PRO A 146 -12.57 4.40 15.33
N HIS A 147 -13.81 3.97 15.22
CA HIS A 147 -14.41 3.00 16.14
C HIS A 147 -14.12 1.55 15.68
N PRO A 148 -14.18 0.56 16.60
CA PRO A 148 -14.14 -0.83 16.22
C PRO A 148 -15.21 -1.17 15.19
N GLY A 149 -14.82 -1.77 14.06
CA GLY A 149 -15.71 -2.10 12.95
C GLY A 149 -15.86 -1.01 11.88
N ASP A 150 -15.22 0.15 12.01
CA ASP A 150 -15.20 1.16 10.94
C ASP A 150 -14.31 0.73 9.75
N ALA A 151 -13.28 -0.07 10.00
CA ALA A 151 -12.43 -0.67 8.98
C ALA A 151 -12.72 -2.17 8.81
N PRO A 152 -12.39 -2.78 7.65
CA PRO A 152 -12.55 -4.22 7.43
C PRO A 152 -11.74 -5.04 8.44
N ALA A 153 -12.25 -6.24 8.77
CA ALA A 153 -11.52 -7.20 9.60
C ALA A 153 -10.31 -7.80 8.86
N LEU A 154 -10.37 -7.88 7.52
CA LEU A 154 -9.26 -8.33 6.69
C LEU A 154 -8.31 -7.19 6.41
N THR A 155 -7.02 -7.47 6.51
CA THR A 155 -5.96 -6.53 6.12
C THR A 155 -4.98 -7.21 5.18
N TYR A 156 -4.76 -6.59 4.03
CA TYR A 156 -3.78 -6.99 3.03
C TYR A 156 -2.50 -6.19 3.21
N LEU A 157 -1.36 -6.86 3.29
CA LEU A 157 -0.04 -6.24 3.32
C LEU A 157 0.65 -6.46 1.96
N SER A 158 1.17 -5.39 1.35
CA SER A 158 2.00 -5.50 0.15
C SER A 158 3.43 -5.04 0.45
N TYR A 159 4.42 -5.87 0.11
CA TYR A 159 5.85 -5.52 0.13
C TYR A 159 6.41 -5.58 -1.28
N GLY A 160 7.31 -4.66 -1.62
CA GLY A 160 7.99 -4.67 -2.92
C GLY A 160 8.69 -3.35 -3.27
N SER A 161 9.02 -3.22 -4.53
CA SER A 161 9.80 -2.14 -5.13
C SER A 161 9.04 -0.81 -5.26
N SER A 162 9.54 0.06 -6.14
CA SER A 162 8.87 1.29 -6.58
C SER A 162 7.48 1.01 -7.17
N ILE A 163 7.26 -0.14 -7.75
CA ILE A 163 5.98 -0.52 -8.34
C ILE A 163 4.93 -0.75 -7.23
N THR A 164 5.31 -1.47 -6.18
CA THR A 164 4.48 -1.63 -4.97
C THR A 164 4.31 -0.32 -4.21
N HIS A 165 5.36 0.51 -4.18
CA HIS A 165 5.34 1.87 -3.62
C HIS A 165 4.26 2.73 -4.28
N GLY A 166 4.07 2.60 -5.60
CA GLY A 166 3.05 3.30 -6.36
C GLY A 166 3.60 4.33 -7.34
N SER A 167 4.86 4.15 -7.76
CA SER A 167 5.46 5.02 -8.80
C SER A 167 4.61 4.99 -10.06
N LEU A 168 4.33 6.19 -10.60
CA LEU A 168 3.54 6.47 -11.79
C LEU A 168 2.04 6.08 -11.72
N ALA A 169 1.54 5.62 -10.56
CA ALA A 169 0.10 5.57 -10.32
C ALA A 169 -0.48 7.00 -10.25
N LEU A 170 -1.76 7.18 -10.62
CA LEU A 170 -2.44 8.49 -10.54
C LEU A 170 -2.57 9.05 -9.12
N GLY A 171 -2.35 8.23 -8.11
CA GLY A 171 -2.43 8.58 -6.71
C GLY A 171 -2.60 7.33 -5.85
N ALA A 172 -2.59 7.47 -4.52
CA ALA A 172 -2.65 6.36 -3.58
C ALA A 172 -3.78 5.34 -3.85
N PRO A 173 -5.02 5.74 -4.24
CA PRO A 173 -6.08 4.79 -4.55
C PRO A 173 -5.83 3.93 -5.80
N HIS A 174 -4.92 4.35 -6.68
CA HIS A 174 -4.66 3.72 -7.98
C HIS A 174 -3.36 2.91 -7.99
N VAL A 175 -2.68 2.79 -6.87
CA VAL A 175 -1.61 1.81 -6.70
C VAL A 175 -2.21 0.41 -6.74
N TYR A 176 -1.57 -0.52 -7.45
CA TYR A 176 -2.12 -1.88 -7.62
C TYR A 176 -2.49 -2.54 -6.28
N GLY A 177 -1.68 -2.35 -5.22
CA GLY A 177 -1.96 -2.87 -3.89
C GLY A 177 -3.24 -2.32 -3.27
N SER A 178 -3.50 -1.01 -3.42
CA SER A 178 -4.75 -0.39 -2.95
C SER A 178 -5.97 -0.92 -3.73
N MET A 179 -5.82 -1.14 -5.03
CA MET A 179 -6.89 -1.72 -5.86
C MET A 179 -7.16 -3.19 -5.53
N ILE A 180 -6.12 -4.00 -5.24
CA ILE A 180 -6.27 -5.37 -4.74
C ILE A 180 -7.04 -5.37 -3.42
N ALA A 181 -6.62 -4.58 -2.44
CA ALA A 181 -7.28 -4.48 -1.15
C ALA A 181 -8.78 -4.17 -1.31
N ARG A 182 -9.09 -3.17 -2.14
CA ARG A 182 -10.48 -2.79 -2.45
C ARG A 182 -11.27 -3.94 -3.11
N SER A 183 -10.68 -4.68 -4.06
CA SER A 183 -11.30 -5.83 -4.71
C SER A 183 -11.61 -6.98 -3.76
N LEU A 184 -10.82 -7.10 -2.70
CA LEU A 184 -10.92 -8.18 -1.70
C LEU A 184 -11.61 -7.74 -0.40
N ASN A 185 -12.22 -6.55 -0.38
CA ASN A 185 -12.83 -5.95 0.82
C ASN A 185 -11.90 -5.96 2.03
N ALA A 186 -10.62 -5.64 1.82
CA ALA A 186 -9.59 -5.60 2.84
C ALA A 186 -9.09 -4.18 3.09
N ASP A 187 -8.56 -3.92 4.27
CA ASP A 187 -7.71 -2.77 4.54
C ASP A 187 -6.33 -2.98 3.92
N HIS A 188 -5.51 -1.94 3.75
CA HIS A 188 -4.25 -2.03 3.04
C HIS A 188 -3.08 -1.47 3.84
N ILE A 189 -2.03 -2.28 4.00
CA ILE A 189 -0.71 -1.87 4.51
C ILE A 189 0.27 -1.91 3.34
N ASN A 190 0.74 -0.75 2.91
CA ASN A 190 1.73 -0.65 1.85
C ASN A 190 3.16 -0.57 2.43
N LEU A 191 3.96 -1.60 2.19
CA LEU A 191 5.40 -1.66 2.47
C LEU A 191 6.20 -1.72 1.15
N GLY A 192 5.81 -0.93 0.15
CA GLY A 192 6.61 -0.69 -1.04
C GLY A 192 7.71 0.34 -0.78
N PHE A 193 8.92 0.09 -1.28
CA PHE A 193 10.08 0.95 -1.07
C PHE A 193 10.82 1.15 -2.40
N ALA A 194 10.62 2.32 -3.01
CA ALA A 194 11.21 2.66 -4.30
C ALA A 194 12.75 2.56 -4.26
N GLY A 195 13.32 1.66 -5.08
CA GLY A 195 14.76 1.42 -5.14
C GLY A 195 15.36 0.74 -3.92
N SER A 196 14.55 0.33 -2.91
CA SER A 196 15.04 -0.10 -1.60
C SER A 196 14.45 -1.42 -1.10
N ALA A 197 13.62 -2.10 -1.88
CA ALA A 197 13.10 -3.42 -1.52
C ALA A 197 14.15 -4.50 -1.83
N CYS A 198 15.11 -4.66 -0.93
CA CYS A 198 16.25 -5.57 -1.09
C CYS A 198 16.17 -6.82 -0.21
N MET A 199 14.98 -7.12 0.33
CA MET A 199 14.69 -8.34 1.11
C MET A 199 15.61 -8.49 2.33
N GLU A 200 15.72 -7.43 3.12
CA GLU A 200 16.45 -7.40 4.38
C GLU A 200 15.81 -8.36 5.39
N GLU A 201 16.62 -9.04 6.20
CA GLU A 201 16.14 -9.97 7.22
C GLU A 201 15.28 -9.27 8.27
N GLU A 202 15.63 -8.03 8.63
CA GLU A 202 14.88 -7.19 9.55
C GLU A 202 13.48 -6.85 9.02
N MET A 203 13.35 -6.68 7.69
CA MET A 203 12.05 -6.44 7.05
C MET A 203 11.18 -7.70 7.13
N ALA A 204 11.72 -8.89 6.81
CA ALA A 204 11.00 -10.14 6.95
C ALA A 204 10.57 -10.39 8.41
N ALA A 205 11.47 -10.17 9.35
CA ALA A 205 11.18 -10.28 10.79
C ALA A 205 10.08 -9.32 11.22
N TYR A 206 10.11 -8.07 10.75
CA TYR A 206 9.09 -7.06 11.03
C TYR A 206 7.71 -7.47 10.46
N ILE A 207 7.64 -7.91 9.21
CA ILE A 207 6.41 -8.38 8.60
C ILE A 207 5.80 -9.52 9.40
N CYS A 208 6.59 -10.55 9.77
CA CYS A 208 6.14 -11.68 10.57
C CYS A 208 5.73 -11.30 12.00
N ALA A 209 6.42 -10.33 12.62
CA ALA A 209 6.10 -9.89 13.97
C ALA A 209 4.77 -9.12 14.06
N ARG A 210 4.31 -8.50 12.97
CA ARG A 210 3.03 -7.80 12.92
C ARG A 210 1.85 -8.77 13.07
N LYS A 211 0.83 -8.35 13.81
CA LYS A 211 -0.40 -9.12 14.04
C LYS A 211 -1.63 -8.53 13.35
N ASP A 212 -1.42 -7.45 12.59
CA ASP A 212 -2.46 -6.63 11.99
C ASP A 212 -2.63 -6.82 10.48
N TRP A 213 -2.15 -7.95 9.92
CA TRP A 213 -2.44 -8.33 8.55
C TRP A 213 -2.94 -9.78 8.47
N SER A 214 -3.76 -10.07 7.46
CA SER A 214 -4.41 -11.37 7.26
C SER A 214 -3.75 -12.18 6.15
N PHE A 215 -3.34 -11.53 5.08
CA PHE A 215 -2.61 -12.09 3.94
C PHE A 215 -1.71 -11.02 3.33
N ALA A 216 -0.67 -11.45 2.62
CA ALA A 216 0.30 -10.54 2.06
C ALA A 216 0.66 -10.85 0.60
N SER A 217 1.22 -9.85 -0.09
CA SER A 217 1.97 -10.07 -1.33
C SER A 217 3.39 -9.53 -1.22
N VAL A 218 4.32 -10.20 -1.92
CA VAL A 218 5.72 -9.78 -2.03
C VAL A 218 6.16 -9.78 -3.50
N GLU A 219 6.63 -8.62 -3.97
CA GLU A 219 7.20 -8.42 -5.31
C GLU A 219 8.72 -8.27 -5.19
N MET A 220 9.48 -9.14 -5.86
CA MET A 220 10.92 -9.30 -5.63
C MET A 220 11.72 -9.25 -6.92
N GLY A 221 12.91 -8.62 -6.86
CA GLY A 221 13.96 -8.73 -7.88
C GLY A 221 14.45 -7.41 -8.45
N ILE A 222 13.55 -6.52 -8.86
CA ILE A 222 13.90 -5.31 -9.66
C ILE A 222 14.97 -4.43 -8.98
N ASN A 223 14.91 -4.25 -7.66
CA ASN A 223 15.85 -3.39 -6.93
C ASN A 223 17.24 -4.02 -6.73
N MET A 224 17.39 -5.30 -7.03
CA MET A 224 18.66 -6.02 -6.90
C MET A 224 19.24 -6.51 -8.24
N LEU A 225 18.76 -6.05 -9.39
CA LEU A 225 19.28 -6.44 -10.71
C LEU A 225 20.78 -6.14 -10.92
N GLY A 226 21.34 -5.21 -10.16
CA GLY A 226 22.77 -4.92 -10.16
C GLY A 226 23.60 -5.77 -9.20
N ALA A 227 22.97 -6.62 -8.39
CA ALA A 227 23.68 -7.47 -7.43
C ALA A 227 24.25 -8.73 -8.09
N ASP A 228 25.24 -9.35 -7.43
CA ASP A 228 25.67 -10.69 -7.77
C ASP A 228 24.51 -11.68 -7.62
N PRO A 229 24.25 -12.57 -8.60
CA PRO A 229 23.12 -13.50 -8.56
C PRO A 229 23.08 -14.42 -7.34
N GLU A 230 24.24 -14.82 -6.80
CA GLU A 230 24.28 -15.67 -5.60
C GLU A 230 24.00 -14.86 -4.33
N VAL A 231 24.38 -13.59 -4.29
CA VAL A 231 23.96 -12.65 -3.21
C VAL A 231 22.46 -12.48 -3.27
N PHE A 232 21.90 -12.22 -4.44
CA PHE A 232 20.46 -12.12 -4.65
C PHE A 232 19.72 -13.39 -4.21
N ARG A 233 20.19 -14.58 -4.64
CA ARG A 233 19.60 -15.86 -4.26
C ARG A 233 19.56 -16.06 -2.73
N ARG A 234 20.66 -15.76 -2.04
CA ARG A 234 20.69 -15.85 -0.57
C ARG A 234 19.68 -14.93 0.09
N ARG A 235 19.55 -13.68 -0.40
CA ARG A 235 18.56 -12.71 0.12
C ARG A 235 17.13 -13.20 -0.10
N VAL A 236 16.79 -13.61 -1.31
CA VAL A 236 15.46 -14.17 -1.63
C VAL A 236 15.14 -15.36 -0.74
N ARG A 237 16.08 -16.32 -0.62
CA ARG A 237 15.90 -17.52 0.21
C ARG A 237 15.62 -17.17 1.65
N ALA A 238 16.47 -16.37 2.29
CA ALA A 238 16.29 -15.99 3.71
C ALA A 238 14.96 -15.29 3.94
N PHE A 239 14.58 -14.36 3.06
CA PHE A 239 13.33 -13.62 3.13
C PHE A 239 12.11 -14.54 2.97
N VAL A 240 12.13 -15.42 1.97
CA VAL A 240 11.05 -16.38 1.68
C VAL A 240 10.92 -17.41 2.81
N ASP A 241 12.03 -17.97 3.30
CA ASP A 241 12.00 -18.94 4.39
C ASP A 241 11.37 -18.34 5.65
N ARG A 242 11.75 -17.09 5.97
CA ARG A 242 11.17 -16.39 7.12
C ARG A 242 9.67 -16.13 6.98
N LEU A 243 9.21 -15.75 5.78
CA LEU A 243 7.78 -15.54 5.54
C LEU A 243 6.99 -16.84 5.54
N ALA A 244 7.57 -17.94 5.04
CA ALA A 244 6.92 -19.24 5.04
C ALA A 244 6.71 -19.82 6.45
N GLU A 245 7.60 -19.51 7.39
CA GLU A 245 7.47 -19.91 8.82
C GLU A 245 6.26 -19.27 9.50
N ASP A 246 5.77 -18.13 9.02
CA ASP A 246 4.64 -17.40 9.62
C ASP A 246 3.31 -18.16 9.46
N GLY A 247 3.13 -18.88 8.36
CA GLY A 247 1.96 -19.71 8.07
C GLY A 247 0.74 -18.95 7.52
N ARG A 248 0.73 -17.61 7.52
CA ARG A 248 -0.32 -16.83 6.84
C ARG A 248 -0.13 -16.88 5.33
N PRO A 249 -1.21 -16.72 4.51
CA PRO A 249 -1.08 -16.72 3.06
C PRO A 249 -0.18 -15.58 2.57
N VAL A 250 0.91 -15.90 1.87
CA VAL A 250 1.79 -14.95 1.21
C VAL A 250 1.87 -15.28 -0.28
N PHE A 251 1.45 -14.31 -1.11
CA PHE A 251 1.49 -14.38 -2.56
C PHE A 251 2.79 -13.74 -3.05
N ALA A 252 3.62 -14.51 -3.73
CA ALA A 252 4.91 -14.06 -4.23
C ALA A 252 4.89 -13.87 -5.74
N THR A 253 5.57 -12.83 -6.22
CA THR A 253 5.86 -12.64 -7.63
C THR A 253 7.31 -12.23 -7.83
N ASN A 254 7.84 -12.56 -9.02
CA ASN A 254 9.07 -11.99 -9.53
C ASN A 254 8.79 -10.68 -10.28
N MET A 255 9.78 -10.15 -11.00
CA MET A 255 9.65 -8.88 -11.73
C MET A 255 8.59 -8.95 -12.83
N PHE A 256 7.81 -7.89 -12.95
CA PHE A 256 6.97 -7.60 -14.11
C PHE A 256 7.83 -7.35 -15.37
N VAL A 257 7.18 -7.16 -16.52
CA VAL A 257 7.91 -6.81 -17.74
C VAL A 257 8.66 -5.50 -17.60
N THR A 258 9.90 -5.50 -18.08
CA THR A 258 10.76 -4.32 -18.19
C THR A 258 11.47 -4.37 -19.55
N ASN A 259 12.11 -3.29 -19.96
CA ASN A 259 12.91 -3.27 -21.19
C ASN A 259 14.29 -2.65 -20.97
N TYR A 260 15.07 -3.21 -20.05
CA TYR A 260 16.49 -2.82 -19.82
C TYR A 260 17.46 -3.36 -20.88
N ASN A 261 16.97 -4.05 -21.92
CA ASN A 261 17.77 -4.68 -22.97
C ASN A 261 18.77 -5.75 -22.46
N GLU A 262 18.48 -6.38 -21.32
CA GLU A 262 19.28 -7.45 -20.72
C GLU A 262 18.43 -8.68 -20.39
N PRO A 263 17.79 -9.32 -21.40
CA PRO A 263 16.77 -10.35 -21.17
C PRO A 263 17.31 -11.60 -20.46
N GLU A 264 18.59 -11.96 -20.67
CA GLU A 264 19.21 -13.12 -20.01
C GLU A 264 19.42 -12.86 -18.52
N ARG A 265 19.82 -11.65 -18.13
CA ARG A 265 19.93 -11.23 -16.73
C ARG A 265 18.56 -11.25 -16.07
N ASP A 266 17.58 -10.61 -16.70
CA ASP A 266 16.23 -10.47 -16.15
C ASP A 266 15.58 -11.84 -15.95
N GLU A 267 15.73 -12.77 -16.92
CA GLU A 267 15.24 -14.15 -16.78
C GLU A 267 15.98 -14.94 -15.69
N ARG A 268 17.28 -14.71 -15.51
CA ARG A 268 18.05 -15.32 -14.42
C ARG A 268 17.48 -14.91 -13.05
N PHE A 269 17.21 -13.62 -12.85
CA PHE A 269 16.66 -13.11 -11.60
C PHE A 269 15.21 -13.57 -11.38
N ARG A 270 14.36 -13.60 -12.41
CA ARG A 270 13.01 -14.18 -12.33
C ARG A 270 13.05 -15.65 -11.92
N ARG A 271 13.95 -16.42 -12.52
CA ARG A 271 14.13 -17.84 -12.22
C ARG A 271 14.57 -18.07 -10.78
N ILE A 272 15.49 -17.27 -10.24
CA ILE A 272 15.90 -17.36 -8.84
C ILE A 272 14.69 -17.19 -7.91
N VAL A 273 13.88 -16.18 -8.11
CA VAL A 273 12.67 -15.97 -7.28
C VAL A 273 11.73 -17.17 -7.40
N ARG A 274 11.46 -17.66 -8.60
CA ARG A 274 10.60 -18.83 -8.85
C ARG A 274 11.10 -20.08 -8.13
N GLU A 275 12.38 -20.35 -8.18
CA GLU A 275 13.02 -21.51 -7.54
C GLU A 275 12.94 -21.41 -6.01
N GLU A 276 13.27 -20.25 -5.43
CA GLU A 276 13.31 -20.08 -3.98
C GLU A 276 11.93 -19.99 -3.33
N THR A 277 10.89 -19.62 -4.08
CA THR A 277 9.50 -19.59 -3.60
C THR A 277 8.77 -20.92 -3.74
N ALA A 278 9.28 -21.83 -4.57
CA ALA A 278 8.63 -23.09 -4.90
C ALA A 278 8.33 -23.94 -3.64
N GLY A 279 7.07 -24.32 -3.45
CA GLY A 279 6.60 -25.12 -2.31
C GLY A 279 6.56 -24.40 -0.96
N LYS A 280 6.92 -23.11 -0.92
CA LYS A 280 6.96 -22.30 0.30
C LYS A 280 5.90 -21.20 0.32
N LEU A 281 5.76 -20.46 -0.79
CA LEU A 281 4.81 -19.36 -0.96
C LEU A 281 3.91 -19.61 -2.18
N ILE A 282 2.83 -18.83 -2.30
CA ILE A 282 1.89 -18.91 -3.43
C ILE A 282 2.47 -18.07 -4.57
N PHE A 283 3.22 -18.71 -5.46
CA PHE A 283 3.93 -18.00 -6.53
C PHE A 283 3.08 -17.79 -7.78
N THR A 284 3.19 -16.59 -8.37
CA THR A 284 2.68 -16.22 -9.70
C THR A 284 3.79 -15.49 -10.45
N ASP A 285 4.06 -15.87 -11.69
CA ASP A 285 5.08 -15.19 -12.49
C ASP A 285 4.66 -13.74 -12.79
N GLY A 286 5.56 -12.80 -12.62
CA GLY A 286 5.30 -11.37 -12.86
C GLY A 286 4.88 -11.08 -14.30
N LEU A 287 5.37 -11.86 -15.27
CA LEU A 287 4.96 -11.74 -16.67
C LEU A 287 3.51 -12.20 -16.91
N GLU A 288 2.97 -13.10 -16.09
CA GLU A 288 1.53 -13.43 -16.11
C GLU A 288 0.68 -12.29 -15.58
N LEU A 289 1.20 -11.54 -14.58
CA LEU A 289 0.51 -10.39 -14.01
C LEU A 289 0.58 -9.16 -14.93
N MET A 290 1.77 -8.84 -15.46
CA MET A 290 1.99 -7.76 -16.43
C MET A 290 3.19 -8.12 -17.33
N GLY A 291 2.91 -8.73 -18.47
CA GLY A 291 3.92 -9.19 -19.45
C GLY A 291 3.91 -8.44 -20.79
N ASN A 292 3.06 -7.45 -20.97
CA ASN A 292 2.96 -6.69 -22.21
C ASN A 292 3.60 -5.30 -22.05
N HIS A 293 4.58 -4.99 -22.92
CA HIS A 293 5.27 -3.69 -22.94
C HIS A 293 4.35 -2.48 -23.17
N ALA A 294 3.15 -2.66 -23.71
CA ALA A 294 2.17 -1.58 -23.82
C ALA A 294 1.72 -1.02 -22.46
N PHE A 295 2.01 -1.72 -21.37
CA PHE A 295 1.62 -1.35 -20.00
C PHE A 295 2.77 -0.80 -19.16
N ILE A 296 3.98 -0.64 -19.71
CA ILE A 296 5.06 0.10 -19.06
C ILE A 296 5.04 1.57 -19.47
N SER A 297 5.64 2.42 -18.65
CA SER A 297 5.85 3.83 -18.95
C SER A 297 7.06 4.04 -19.87
N GLU A 298 7.29 5.27 -20.29
CA GLU A 298 8.42 5.62 -21.17
C GLU A 298 9.80 5.41 -20.50
N ASP A 299 9.83 5.25 -19.18
CA ASP A 299 11.06 4.93 -18.43
C ASP A 299 11.49 3.46 -18.55
N LEU A 300 10.72 2.64 -19.25
CA LEU A 300 10.95 1.24 -19.59
C LEU A 300 10.91 0.27 -18.37
N VAL A 301 10.45 0.74 -17.22
CA VAL A 301 10.47 0.00 -15.94
C VAL A 301 9.14 -0.04 -15.24
N HIS A 302 8.59 1.15 -14.97
CA HIS A 302 7.41 1.27 -14.13
C HIS A 302 6.14 1.01 -14.95
N PRO A 303 5.12 0.40 -14.34
CA PRO A 303 3.81 0.29 -14.96
C PRO A 303 3.23 1.67 -15.28
N SER A 304 2.55 1.77 -16.42
CA SER A 304 1.60 2.86 -16.65
C SER A 304 0.41 2.74 -15.69
N VAL A 305 -0.52 3.68 -15.72
CA VAL A 305 -1.77 3.60 -14.94
C VAL A 305 -2.53 2.32 -15.28
N GLU A 306 -2.62 1.97 -16.56
CA GLU A 306 -3.26 0.74 -17.04
C GLU A 306 -2.48 -0.51 -16.60
N GLY A 307 -1.15 -0.41 -16.48
CA GLY A 307 -0.30 -1.46 -15.93
C GLY A 307 -0.64 -1.77 -14.48
N HIS A 308 -0.80 -0.75 -13.64
CA HIS A 308 -1.28 -0.92 -12.25
C HIS A 308 -2.66 -1.58 -12.20
N VAL A 309 -3.58 -1.18 -13.08
CA VAL A 309 -4.92 -1.80 -13.17
C VAL A 309 -4.82 -3.27 -13.56
N GLN A 310 -3.99 -3.60 -14.55
CA GLN A 310 -3.81 -4.98 -15.02
C GLN A 310 -3.24 -5.88 -13.91
N ILE A 311 -2.18 -5.44 -13.21
CA ILE A 311 -1.61 -6.17 -12.07
C ILE A 311 -2.70 -6.41 -11.02
N ALA A 312 -3.43 -5.36 -10.65
CA ALA A 312 -4.47 -5.45 -9.63
C ALA A 312 -5.57 -6.46 -10.01
N GLN A 313 -6.08 -6.39 -11.21
CA GLN A 313 -7.16 -7.28 -11.68
C GLN A 313 -6.73 -8.75 -11.69
N ARG A 314 -5.54 -9.04 -12.25
CA ARG A 314 -5.06 -10.40 -12.38
C ARG A 314 -4.70 -11.00 -11.02
N TRP A 315 -3.95 -10.24 -10.22
CA TRP A 315 -3.46 -10.76 -8.95
C TRP A 315 -4.58 -10.88 -7.90
N SER A 316 -5.51 -9.90 -7.84
CA SER A 316 -6.68 -10.03 -6.95
C SER A 316 -7.56 -11.23 -7.30
N GLY A 317 -7.73 -11.56 -8.59
CA GLY A 317 -8.45 -12.76 -9.02
C GLY A 317 -7.80 -14.06 -8.53
N ILE A 318 -6.48 -14.16 -8.62
CA ILE A 318 -5.70 -15.29 -8.11
C ILE A 318 -5.81 -15.40 -6.59
N MET A 319 -5.60 -14.26 -5.89
CA MET A 319 -5.70 -14.20 -4.42
C MET A 319 -7.10 -14.61 -3.96
N LYS A 320 -8.15 -14.06 -4.58
CA LYS A 320 -9.53 -14.39 -4.27
C LYS A 320 -9.79 -15.89 -4.37
N GLY A 321 -9.42 -16.49 -5.51
CA GLY A 321 -9.63 -17.92 -5.76
C GLY A 321 -8.89 -18.83 -4.76
N TYR A 322 -7.71 -18.41 -4.27
CA TYR A 322 -6.98 -19.12 -3.22
C TYR A 322 -7.66 -18.97 -1.85
N LEU A 323 -7.96 -17.74 -1.44
CA LEU A 323 -8.51 -17.43 -0.14
C LEU A 323 -9.90 -18.07 0.06
N GLU A 324 -10.74 -18.11 -0.97
CA GLU A 324 -12.03 -18.78 -0.95
C GLU A 324 -11.89 -20.30 -0.74
N LYS A 325 -10.94 -20.95 -1.44
CA LYS A 325 -10.68 -22.39 -1.30
C LYS A 325 -10.12 -22.76 0.07
N ALA A 326 -9.29 -21.88 0.64
CA ALA A 326 -8.72 -22.09 1.97
C ALA A 326 -9.73 -21.89 3.12
N GLY A 327 -10.96 -21.43 2.84
CA GLY A 327 -11.96 -21.12 3.85
C GLY A 327 -11.59 -19.95 4.77
N ASN A 328 -10.55 -19.20 4.42
CA ASN A 328 -9.98 -18.16 5.26
C ASN A 328 -10.67 -16.79 5.08
N VAL A 329 -11.55 -16.65 4.07
CA VAL A 329 -12.17 -15.35 3.77
C VAL A 329 -13.58 -15.56 3.24
N PHE A 330 -14.54 -15.00 3.94
CA PHE A 330 -15.86 -14.76 3.37
C PHE A 330 -15.78 -13.48 2.53
N ILE A 331 -15.43 -13.63 1.25
CA ILE A 331 -15.54 -12.54 0.26
C ILE A 331 -16.94 -12.66 -0.32
N PRO A 332 -17.85 -11.71 -0.03
CA PRO A 332 -19.18 -11.76 -0.63
C PRO A 332 -19.02 -11.73 -2.14
N SER A 333 -19.60 -12.71 -2.82
CA SER A 333 -19.74 -12.63 -4.26
C SER A 333 -20.60 -11.40 -4.57
N PRO A 334 -20.23 -10.53 -5.51
CA PRO A 334 -21.16 -9.52 -5.97
C PRO A 334 -22.41 -10.26 -6.42
N ALA A 335 -23.55 -9.89 -5.85
CA ALA A 335 -24.82 -10.48 -6.25
C ALA A 335 -24.93 -10.41 -7.77
N ALA A 336 -25.04 -11.56 -8.40
CA ALA A 336 -25.32 -11.62 -9.82
C ALA A 336 -26.68 -10.94 -10.01
N LYS A 337 -26.64 -9.72 -10.58
CA LYS A 337 -27.84 -9.01 -11.03
C LYS A 337 -28.25 -9.54 -12.39
#